data_10c8a2a92b7539a51aa64ba492a7f867
#
_entry.id   10c8a2a92b7539a51aa64ba492a7f867
#
_cell.length_a   1.000
_cell.length_b   1.000
_cell.length_c   1.000
_cell.angle_alpha   90.00
_cell.angle_beta   90.00
_cell.angle_gamma   90.00
#
_symmetry.space_group_name_H-M   'P 1'
#
loop_
_entity.id
_entity.type
_entity.pdbx_description
1 polymer ?
#
loop_
_entity_poly.entity_id
_entity_poly.type
_entity_poly.pdbx_seq_one_letter_code
_entity_poly.pdbx_strand_id
1 'polypeptide(L)'
;VRRATVFAAAFTLALTTAGIADAAPAPHGHAQRVCSAAPAGFAACNAWIDTDTTFAAAPSGLGPADLLSAYNLGSLAGSAGAGRTIAIVDAYDAPTAFSDVNVYRAQYGIPALASCTPSSVNASTTPCFAKSNQTGGTTYPRKDGGWAQEISLDVDMASAICPKCNILLVEASSASFTDLGTAVNTAVNLGAEVVSNSYGGSEFSGEASAEGQYFNHPGVAITVSSGDSGYGVEFPAASRYVTAVGGTSLKKASNTRGWSETAWSGAGSGCSAYITKPSWQTDSGCGRRTVADVSAVADPATGVAVYD
;
A
#
# COMPACT_ATOMS: atom_id res chain seq x y z
N VAL A 1 49.55 71.14 3.11
CA VAL A 1 49.40 69.81 2.49
C VAL A 1 48.80 68.88 3.51
N ARG A 2 47.46 68.57 3.42
CA ARG A 2 46.76 67.62 4.29
C ARG A 2 46.66 66.29 3.55
N ARG A 3 47.17 65.24 4.17
CA ARG A 3 47.04 63.85 3.67
C ARG A 3 45.68 63.30 4.15
N ALA A 4 44.83 62.86 3.23
CA ALA A 4 43.60 62.12 3.55
C ALA A 4 43.90 60.63 3.54
N THR A 5 43.58 59.94 4.64
CA THR A 5 43.70 58.47 4.79
C THR A 5 42.34 57.88 4.41
N VAL A 6 42.33 57.00 3.38
CA VAL A 6 41.13 56.27 2.95
C VAL A 6 41.10 54.96 3.68
N PHE A 7 40.07 54.73 4.49
CA PHE A 7 39.78 53.41 5.08
C PHE A 7 38.95 52.57 4.09
N ALA A 8 39.48 51.49 3.60
CA ALA A 8 38.75 50.48 2.87
C ALA A 8 38.06 49.54 3.84
N ALA A 9 36.75 49.59 3.92
CA ALA A 9 35.93 48.62 4.63
C ALA A 9 35.70 47.38 3.74
N ALA A 10 36.27 46.25 4.12
CA ALA A 10 35.97 44.97 3.50
C ALA A 10 34.62 44.45 4.00
N PHE A 11 33.61 44.43 3.13
CA PHE A 11 32.34 43.77 3.38
C PHE A 11 32.51 42.29 3.06
N THR A 12 32.55 41.43 4.05
CA THR A 12 32.42 39.98 3.89
C THR A 12 30.94 39.65 3.72
N LEU A 13 30.56 39.28 2.51
CA LEU A 13 29.20 38.76 2.17
C LEU A 13 29.14 37.30 2.65
N ALA A 14 28.49 37.05 3.79
CA ALA A 14 28.19 35.70 4.24
C ALA A 14 27.00 35.16 3.35
N LEU A 15 27.32 34.27 2.42
CA LEU A 15 26.29 33.47 1.75
C LEU A 15 25.70 32.48 2.76
N THR A 16 24.56 32.80 3.30
CA THR A 16 23.69 31.81 3.96
C THR A 16 23.05 30.95 2.88
N THR A 17 23.51 29.72 2.72
CA THR A 17 22.78 28.70 1.97
C THR A 17 21.51 28.40 2.78
N ALA A 18 20.41 29.02 2.39
CA ALA A 18 19.09 28.59 2.83
C ALA A 18 18.91 27.17 2.29
N GLY A 19 18.95 26.17 3.15
CA GLY A 19 18.52 24.83 2.82
C GLY A 19 17.09 24.91 2.28
N ILE A 20 16.89 24.43 1.07
CA ILE A 20 15.54 24.21 0.52
C ILE A 20 14.98 23.12 1.43
N ALA A 21 14.15 23.48 2.39
CA ALA A 21 13.28 22.51 3.04
C ALA A 21 12.36 22.02 1.93
N ASP A 22 12.47 20.73 1.55
CA ASP A 22 11.48 20.07 0.72
C ASP A 22 10.14 20.24 1.41
N ALA A 23 9.31 21.13 0.85
CA ALA A 23 7.93 21.26 1.29
C ALA A 23 7.26 19.93 0.93
N ALA A 24 6.78 19.21 1.95
CA ALA A 24 5.89 18.08 1.73
C ALA A 24 4.79 18.53 0.73
N PRO A 25 4.40 17.69 -0.24
CA PRO A 25 3.36 18.01 -1.20
C PRO A 25 2.15 18.57 -0.45
N ALA A 26 1.60 19.69 -0.90
CA ALA A 26 0.40 20.26 -0.29
C ALA A 26 -0.71 19.18 -0.32
N PRO A 27 -1.43 18.93 0.78
CA PRO A 27 -2.50 17.97 0.79
C PRO A 27 -3.50 18.32 -0.31
N HIS A 28 -3.89 17.35 -1.11
CA HIS A 28 -4.97 17.48 -2.07
C HIS A 28 -6.20 17.92 -1.27
N GLY A 29 -6.81 19.06 -1.63
CA GLY A 29 -7.61 19.96 -0.78
C GLY A 29 -8.69 19.35 0.12
N HIS A 30 -9.03 18.05 0.01
CA HIS A 30 -10.11 17.40 0.73
C HIS A 30 -9.78 15.93 1.11
N ALA A 31 -8.52 15.51 1.05
CA ALA A 31 -8.12 14.16 1.43
C ALA A 31 -7.37 14.15 2.77
N GLN A 32 -7.66 13.16 3.61
CA GLN A 32 -7.06 12.98 4.93
C GLN A 32 -6.47 11.58 5.09
N ARG A 33 -5.26 11.48 5.64
CA ARG A 33 -4.68 10.18 6.05
C ARG A 33 -5.52 9.55 7.15
N VAL A 34 -5.77 8.25 7.06
CA VAL A 34 -6.51 7.51 8.10
C VAL A 34 -5.59 7.04 9.23
N CYS A 35 -4.32 6.77 8.95
CA CYS A 35 -3.33 6.44 9.97
C CYS A 35 -2.42 7.62 10.28
N SER A 36 -2.09 7.82 11.55
CA SER A 36 -1.04 8.76 11.97
C SER A 36 0.34 8.27 11.56
N ALA A 37 1.30 9.20 11.41
CA ALA A 37 2.69 8.85 11.15
C ALA A 37 3.23 7.90 12.22
N ALA A 38 3.96 6.88 11.79
CA ALA A 38 4.49 5.86 12.68
C ALA A 38 5.84 6.29 13.30
N PRO A 39 6.12 5.91 14.55
CA PRO A 39 7.45 6.05 15.13
C PRO A 39 8.45 5.09 14.49
N ALA A 40 9.75 5.31 14.69
CA ALA A 40 10.79 4.43 14.18
C ALA A 40 10.57 2.96 14.62
N GLY A 41 10.72 2.02 13.69
CA GLY A 41 10.50 0.58 13.90
C GLY A 41 9.03 0.14 13.74
N PHE A 42 8.14 1.06 13.43
CA PHE A 42 6.73 0.81 13.17
C PHE A 42 6.33 1.30 11.78
N ALA A 43 5.28 0.70 11.23
CA ALA A 43 4.62 1.13 10.02
C ALA A 43 3.38 1.98 10.32
N ALA A 44 3.02 2.84 9.37
CA ALA A 44 1.69 3.43 9.24
C ALA A 44 0.98 2.79 8.06
N CYS A 45 -0.36 2.73 8.12
CA CYS A 45 -1.14 2.34 6.95
C CYS A 45 -1.11 3.44 5.88
N ASN A 46 -1.25 3.04 4.63
CA ASN A 46 -1.16 3.93 3.47
C ASN A 46 -2.53 4.21 2.85
N ALA A 47 -3.53 4.49 3.68
CA ALA A 47 -4.87 4.89 3.23
C ALA A 47 -5.13 6.39 3.43
N TRP A 48 -5.90 6.93 2.49
CA TRP A 48 -6.45 8.27 2.52
C TRP A 48 -7.95 8.22 2.25
N ILE A 49 -8.71 9.05 2.95
CA ILE A 49 -10.13 9.24 2.67
C ILE A 49 -10.37 10.61 2.05
N ASP A 50 -11.26 10.67 1.07
CA ASP A 50 -11.81 11.93 0.56
C ASP A 50 -12.88 12.42 1.54
N THR A 51 -12.66 13.57 2.17
CA THR A 51 -13.55 14.15 3.18
C THR A 51 -14.70 14.94 2.58
N ASP A 52 -14.71 15.18 1.27
CA ASP A 52 -15.84 15.83 0.57
C ASP A 52 -16.97 14.86 0.25
N THR A 53 -16.73 13.56 0.36
CA THR A 53 -17.77 12.57 0.13
C THR A 53 -18.77 12.58 1.28
N THR A 54 -19.96 13.07 1.03
CA THR A 54 -21.11 12.83 1.92
C THR A 54 -21.50 11.35 1.82
N PHE A 55 -21.95 10.75 2.93
CA PHE A 55 -22.57 9.41 2.90
C PHE A 55 -23.74 9.42 1.94
N ALA A 56 -23.48 9.03 0.69
CA ALA A 56 -24.46 9.05 -0.39
C ALA A 56 -25.10 7.67 -0.55
N ALA A 57 -26.33 7.65 -1.06
CA ALA A 57 -27.02 6.39 -1.39
C ALA A 57 -26.33 5.59 -2.50
N ALA A 58 -25.37 6.16 -3.22
CA ALA A 58 -24.53 5.51 -4.22
C ALA A 58 -23.05 5.74 -3.88
N PRO A 59 -22.18 4.72 -4.06
CA PRO A 59 -20.75 4.86 -3.82
C PRO A 59 -20.14 5.95 -4.71
N SER A 60 -19.23 6.74 -4.17
CA SER A 60 -18.34 7.63 -4.95
C SER A 60 -17.00 6.94 -5.17
N GLY A 61 -16.26 7.32 -6.23
CA GLY A 61 -14.99 6.70 -6.59
C GLY A 61 -15.10 5.59 -7.63
N LEU A 62 -13.96 5.04 -8.01
CA LEU A 62 -13.86 3.98 -9.02
C LEU A 62 -14.33 2.65 -8.44
N GLY A 63 -15.25 1.99 -9.13
CA GLY A 63 -15.75 0.65 -8.77
C GLY A 63 -15.02 -0.47 -9.51
N PRO A 64 -15.40 -1.75 -9.23
CA PRO A 64 -14.78 -2.92 -9.86
C PRO A 64 -14.76 -2.89 -11.38
N ALA A 65 -15.86 -2.49 -12.03
CA ALA A 65 -15.94 -2.39 -13.48
C ALA A 65 -14.96 -1.36 -14.06
N ASP A 66 -14.76 -0.24 -13.37
CA ASP A 66 -13.81 0.78 -13.79
C ASP A 66 -12.39 0.25 -13.72
N LEU A 67 -11.99 -0.38 -12.61
CA LEU A 67 -10.66 -0.95 -12.40
C LEU A 67 -10.35 -2.08 -13.39
N LEU A 68 -11.28 -3.02 -13.56
CA LEU A 68 -11.14 -4.12 -14.51
C LEU A 68 -11.01 -3.60 -15.95
N SER A 69 -11.73 -2.53 -16.31
CA SER A 69 -11.61 -1.86 -17.62
C SER A 69 -10.27 -1.15 -17.77
N ALA A 70 -9.87 -0.36 -16.77
CA ALA A 70 -8.65 0.44 -16.82
C ALA A 70 -7.39 -0.41 -16.98
N TYR A 71 -7.34 -1.55 -16.30
CA TYR A 71 -6.19 -2.47 -16.31
C TYR A 71 -6.36 -3.68 -17.22
N ASN A 72 -7.43 -3.70 -18.04
CA ASN A 72 -7.73 -4.78 -19.00
C ASN A 72 -7.80 -6.18 -18.35
N LEU A 73 -8.42 -6.27 -17.18
CA LEU A 73 -8.51 -7.50 -16.38
C LEU A 73 -9.86 -8.22 -16.48
N GLY A 74 -10.86 -7.67 -17.22
CA GLY A 74 -12.21 -8.18 -17.22
C GLY A 74 -12.34 -9.65 -17.62
N SER A 75 -11.59 -10.12 -18.62
CA SER A 75 -11.59 -11.53 -19.04
C SER A 75 -10.96 -12.45 -17.97
N LEU A 76 -9.89 -12.01 -17.31
CA LEU A 76 -9.20 -12.75 -16.25
C LEU A 76 -10.09 -12.84 -14.99
N ALA A 77 -10.67 -11.73 -14.55
CA ALA A 77 -11.56 -11.70 -13.39
C ALA A 77 -12.76 -12.62 -13.55
N GLY A 78 -13.28 -12.76 -14.78
CA GLY A 78 -14.39 -13.66 -15.10
C GLY A 78 -14.02 -15.14 -15.16
N SER A 79 -12.77 -15.50 -15.37
CA SER A 79 -12.34 -16.88 -15.69
C SER A 79 -11.30 -17.47 -14.75
N ALA A 80 -10.49 -16.64 -14.07
CA ALA A 80 -9.37 -17.06 -13.23
C ALA A 80 -9.65 -16.82 -11.73
N GLY A 81 -8.72 -17.22 -10.88
CA GLY A 81 -8.71 -16.95 -9.44
C GLY A 81 -9.34 -18.01 -8.56
N ALA A 82 -10.19 -18.91 -9.12
CA ALA A 82 -10.80 -19.99 -8.31
C ALA A 82 -9.72 -20.90 -7.69
N GLY A 83 -9.81 -21.11 -6.39
CA GLY A 83 -8.83 -21.89 -5.63
C GLY A 83 -7.50 -21.18 -5.35
N ARG A 84 -7.37 -19.90 -5.75
CA ARG A 84 -6.20 -19.06 -5.42
C ARG A 84 -6.48 -18.22 -4.19
N THR A 85 -5.48 -18.07 -3.33
CA THR A 85 -5.60 -17.30 -2.08
C THR A 85 -4.74 -16.05 -2.13
N ILE A 86 -5.39 -14.90 -1.98
CA ILE A 86 -4.74 -13.62 -1.73
C ILE A 86 -4.78 -13.37 -0.23
N ALA A 87 -3.63 -13.20 0.42
CA ALA A 87 -3.57 -12.73 1.78
C ALA A 87 -3.43 -11.21 1.81
N ILE A 88 -4.15 -10.59 2.74
CA ILE A 88 -4.02 -9.21 3.17
C ILE A 88 -3.34 -9.24 4.53
N VAL A 89 -2.24 -8.52 4.70
CA VAL A 89 -1.54 -8.41 5.98
C VAL A 89 -1.60 -6.99 6.46
N ASP A 90 -2.25 -6.79 7.60
CA ASP A 90 -2.42 -5.50 8.25
C ASP A 90 -2.24 -5.61 9.76
N ALA A 91 -2.19 -4.46 10.46
CA ALA A 91 -2.11 -4.44 11.91
C ALA A 91 -3.49 -4.25 12.53
N TYR A 92 -3.65 -4.81 13.73
CA TYR A 92 -4.86 -4.70 14.56
C TYR A 92 -6.10 -5.38 13.97
N ASP A 93 -7.24 -5.25 14.64
CA ASP A 93 -8.47 -5.97 14.31
C ASP A 93 -9.48 -5.07 13.60
N ALA A 94 -10.01 -5.55 12.46
CA ALA A 94 -11.23 -5.08 11.85
C ALA A 94 -12.34 -6.13 12.03
N PRO A 95 -13.18 -6.02 13.07
CA PRO A 95 -14.15 -7.08 13.42
C PRO A 95 -15.22 -7.31 12.36
N THR A 96 -15.52 -6.29 11.59
CA THR A 96 -16.61 -6.29 10.60
C THR A 96 -16.13 -6.65 9.17
N ALA A 97 -14.84 -6.80 8.91
CA ALA A 97 -14.26 -6.99 7.59
C ALA A 97 -14.98 -8.04 6.72
N PHE A 98 -15.42 -9.17 7.30
CA PHE A 98 -16.19 -10.20 6.56
C PHE A 98 -17.59 -9.73 6.15
N SER A 99 -18.29 -9.02 7.04
CA SER A 99 -19.63 -8.47 6.71
C SER A 99 -19.51 -7.35 5.68
N ASP A 100 -18.51 -6.49 5.84
CA ASP A 100 -18.34 -5.28 5.06
C ASP A 100 -17.95 -5.60 3.60
N VAL A 101 -17.00 -6.50 3.38
CA VAL A 101 -16.69 -6.98 2.03
C VAL A 101 -17.91 -7.61 1.33
N ASN A 102 -18.81 -8.26 2.06
CA ASN A 102 -20.01 -8.82 1.46
C ASN A 102 -21.07 -7.75 1.15
N VAL A 103 -21.13 -6.65 1.91
CA VAL A 103 -21.92 -5.46 1.53
C VAL A 103 -21.34 -4.81 0.27
N TYR A 104 -20.01 -4.59 0.24
CA TYR A 104 -19.33 -4.11 -0.97
C TYR A 104 -19.62 -4.98 -2.19
N ARG A 105 -19.46 -6.30 -2.08
CA ARG A 105 -19.72 -7.24 -3.17
C ARG A 105 -21.17 -7.19 -3.64
N ALA A 106 -22.12 -7.13 -2.72
CA ALA A 106 -23.56 -7.02 -3.06
C ALA A 106 -23.87 -5.72 -3.82
N GLN A 107 -23.24 -4.60 -3.43
CA GLN A 107 -23.39 -3.30 -4.10
C GLN A 107 -23.00 -3.37 -5.59
N TYR A 108 -22.01 -4.17 -5.93
CA TYR A 108 -21.50 -4.30 -7.30
C TYR A 108 -21.93 -5.58 -8.01
N GLY A 109 -22.90 -6.32 -7.45
CA GLY A 109 -23.42 -7.55 -8.03
C GLY A 109 -22.41 -8.71 -8.08
N ILE A 110 -21.38 -8.67 -7.22
CA ILE A 110 -20.41 -9.76 -7.06
C ILE A 110 -20.99 -10.77 -6.06
N PRO A 111 -20.97 -12.09 -6.32
CA PRO A 111 -21.46 -13.09 -5.38
C PRO A 111 -20.74 -13.01 -4.02
N ALA A 112 -21.47 -13.17 -2.92
CA ALA A 112 -20.91 -13.12 -1.57
C ALA A 112 -19.79 -14.16 -1.38
N LEU A 113 -18.78 -13.82 -0.56
CA LEU A 113 -17.79 -14.77 -0.07
C LEU A 113 -18.41 -15.67 1.00
N ALA A 114 -18.13 -16.95 0.93
CA ALA A 114 -18.42 -17.87 2.05
C ALA A 114 -17.44 -17.61 3.20
N SER A 115 -17.79 -18.01 4.41
CA SER A 115 -16.82 -18.06 5.52
C SER A 115 -16.03 -19.36 5.43
N CYS A 116 -14.71 -19.30 5.61
CA CYS A 116 -13.84 -20.46 5.78
C CYS A 116 -12.86 -20.24 6.95
N THR A 117 -12.10 -21.28 7.30
CA THR A 117 -11.10 -21.17 8.37
C THR A 117 -9.73 -20.86 7.79
N PRO A 118 -8.80 -20.28 8.56
CA PRO A 118 -7.42 -20.04 8.09
C PRO A 118 -6.74 -21.30 7.54
N SER A 119 -6.98 -22.48 8.15
CA SER A 119 -6.39 -23.75 7.72
C SER A 119 -7.03 -24.37 6.47
N SER A 120 -8.21 -23.89 6.05
CA SER A 120 -8.93 -24.44 4.89
C SER A 120 -9.02 -23.47 3.71
N VAL A 121 -8.60 -22.22 3.87
CA VAL A 121 -8.80 -21.16 2.85
C VAL A 121 -8.12 -21.52 1.52
N ASN A 122 -6.91 -22.04 1.53
CA ASN A 122 -6.16 -22.38 0.32
C ASN A 122 -6.64 -23.67 -0.36
N ALA A 123 -7.45 -24.47 0.30
CA ALA A 123 -8.07 -25.67 -0.27
C ALA A 123 -9.48 -25.43 -0.82
N SER A 124 -10.05 -24.24 -0.60
CA SER A 124 -11.40 -23.90 -1.04
C SER A 124 -11.43 -23.56 -2.53
N THR A 125 -12.27 -24.25 -3.26
CA THR A 125 -12.59 -23.94 -4.68
C THR A 125 -13.76 -22.98 -4.82
N THR A 126 -14.49 -22.74 -3.74
CA THR A 126 -15.56 -21.71 -3.67
C THR A 126 -14.96 -20.48 -3.00
N PRO A 127 -15.07 -19.29 -3.60
CA PRO A 127 -14.53 -18.07 -3.03
C PRO A 127 -14.95 -17.88 -1.58
N CYS A 128 -14.00 -17.74 -0.68
CA CYS A 128 -14.27 -17.60 0.75
C CYS A 128 -13.35 -16.60 1.42
N PHE A 129 -13.75 -16.14 2.60
CA PHE A 129 -12.99 -15.25 3.46
C PHE A 129 -12.62 -15.97 4.75
N ALA A 130 -11.35 -15.89 5.10
CA ALA A 130 -10.82 -16.32 6.40
C ALA A 130 -10.08 -15.18 7.08
N LYS A 131 -10.14 -15.15 8.42
CA LYS A 131 -9.39 -14.20 9.24
C LYS A 131 -8.54 -14.93 10.27
N SER A 132 -7.29 -14.50 10.42
CA SER A 132 -6.31 -15.07 11.33
C SER A 132 -5.54 -13.97 12.05
N ASN A 133 -5.04 -14.24 13.25
CA ASN A 133 -4.01 -13.42 13.86
C ASN A 133 -2.61 -13.77 13.30
N GLN A 134 -1.58 -13.01 13.66
CA GLN A 134 -0.19 -13.22 13.20
C GLN A 134 0.43 -14.59 13.55
N THR A 135 -0.23 -15.41 14.38
CA THR A 135 0.25 -16.75 14.75
C THR A 135 -0.62 -17.88 14.20
N GLY A 136 -1.55 -17.57 13.29
CA GLY A 136 -2.41 -18.56 12.64
C GLY A 136 -3.70 -18.89 13.43
N GLY A 137 -3.94 -18.23 14.57
CA GLY A 137 -5.08 -18.45 15.44
C GLY A 137 -6.23 -17.47 15.20
N THR A 138 -7.27 -17.60 16.02
CA THR A 138 -8.51 -16.79 15.96
C THR A 138 -8.69 -15.88 17.19
N THR A 139 -7.65 -15.68 17.98
CA THR A 139 -7.64 -14.65 19.04
C THR A 139 -7.09 -13.37 18.44
N TYR A 140 -8.00 -12.50 18.03
CA TYR A 140 -7.65 -11.28 17.29
C TYR A 140 -7.06 -10.19 18.20
N PRO A 141 -6.24 -9.28 17.63
CA PRO A 141 -5.66 -8.17 18.38
C PRO A 141 -6.72 -7.13 18.81
N ARG A 142 -6.27 -6.05 19.45
CA ARG A 142 -7.14 -4.91 19.73
C ARG A 142 -7.59 -4.24 18.43
N LYS A 143 -8.74 -3.60 18.45
CA LYS A 143 -9.26 -2.80 17.33
C LYS A 143 -8.47 -1.49 17.16
N ASP A 144 -8.41 -1.02 15.93
CA ASP A 144 -7.89 0.30 15.59
C ASP A 144 -8.66 0.85 14.38
N GLY A 145 -9.24 2.06 14.49
CA GLY A 145 -10.13 2.59 13.46
C GLY A 145 -9.42 2.98 12.17
N GLY A 146 -8.18 3.49 12.23
CA GLY A 146 -7.42 3.82 11.02
C GLY A 146 -7.02 2.56 10.25
N TRP A 147 -6.52 1.55 10.97
CA TRP A 147 -6.18 0.28 10.36
C TRP A 147 -7.41 -0.52 9.88
N ALA A 148 -8.57 -0.38 10.53
CA ALA A 148 -9.80 -0.99 10.03
C ALA A 148 -10.20 -0.43 8.66
N GLN A 149 -10.05 0.89 8.45
CA GLN A 149 -10.30 1.51 7.15
C GLN A 149 -9.31 1.04 6.07
N GLU A 150 -8.02 0.87 6.41
CA GLU A 150 -7.04 0.25 5.50
C GLU A 150 -7.45 -1.18 5.15
N ILE A 151 -7.79 -1.99 6.14
CA ILE A 151 -8.24 -3.37 5.94
C ILE A 151 -9.46 -3.43 5.02
N SER A 152 -10.42 -2.55 5.20
CA SER A 152 -11.62 -2.48 4.33
C SER A 152 -11.23 -2.13 2.89
N LEU A 153 -10.36 -1.14 2.69
CA LEU A 153 -9.82 -0.78 1.37
C LEU A 153 -9.14 -1.99 0.70
N ASP A 154 -8.23 -2.64 1.39
CA ASP A 154 -7.43 -3.75 0.84
C ASP A 154 -8.30 -4.95 0.47
N VAL A 155 -9.20 -5.35 1.38
CA VAL A 155 -10.10 -6.49 1.18
C VAL A 155 -11.07 -6.22 0.04
N ASP A 156 -11.65 -5.01 -0.03
CA ASP A 156 -12.56 -4.62 -1.11
C ASP A 156 -11.85 -4.62 -2.46
N MET A 157 -10.64 -4.07 -2.55
CA MET A 157 -9.89 -4.01 -3.80
C MET A 157 -9.41 -5.39 -4.26
N ALA A 158 -8.92 -6.24 -3.36
CA ALA A 158 -8.59 -7.63 -3.68
C ALA A 158 -9.81 -8.38 -4.21
N SER A 159 -10.97 -8.19 -3.55
CA SER A 159 -12.24 -8.77 -3.94
C SER A 159 -12.76 -8.24 -5.29
N ALA A 160 -12.58 -6.95 -5.57
CA ALA A 160 -12.98 -6.31 -6.82
C ALA A 160 -12.20 -6.85 -8.03
N ILE A 161 -10.89 -7.01 -7.87
CA ILE A 161 -9.98 -7.42 -8.97
C ILE A 161 -9.97 -8.93 -9.15
N CYS A 162 -10.08 -9.71 -8.09
CA CYS A 162 -10.14 -11.16 -8.14
C CYS A 162 -11.40 -11.72 -7.46
N PRO A 163 -12.59 -11.56 -8.07
CA PRO A 163 -13.86 -11.92 -7.43
C PRO A 163 -14.01 -13.41 -7.15
N LYS A 164 -13.18 -14.26 -7.76
CA LYS A 164 -13.16 -15.72 -7.57
C LYS A 164 -12.03 -16.19 -6.63
N CYS A 165 -11.14 -15.31 -6.18
CA CYS A 165 -10.09 -15.65 -5.22
C CYS A 165 -10.68 -15.87 -3.82
N ASN A 166 -9.99 -16.69 -3.03
CA ASN A 166 -10.12 -16.71 -1.60
C ASN A 166 -9.36 -15.52 -1.01
N ILE A 167 -9.88 -14.93 0.08
CA ILE A 167 -9.23 -13.85 0.81
C ILE A 167 -8.88 -14.34 2.21
N LEU A 168 -7.61 -14.17 2.57
CA LEU A 168 -7.09 -14.45 3.91
C LEU A 168 -6.61 -13.15 4.53
N LEU A 169 -7.34 -12.61 5.50
CA LEU A 169 -6.91 -11.48 6.32
C LEU A 169 -6.04 -11.98 7.47
N VAL A 170 -4.78 -11.51 7.57
CA VAL A 170 -3.89 -11.84 8.68
C VAL A 170 -3.57 -10.56 9.46
N GLU A 171 -4.08 -10.51 10.69
CA GLU A 171 -4.00 -9.33 11.56
C GLU A 171 -2.80 -9.43 12.51
N ALA A 172 -1.84 -8.51 12.37
CA ALA A 172 -0.70 -8.37 13.24
C ALA A 172 -1.09 -7.75 14.59
N SER A 173 -0.46 -8.16 15.67
CA SER A 173 -0.75 -7.67 17.05
C SER A 173 -0.47 -6.18 17.22
N SER A 174 0.47 -5.65 16.43
CA SER A 174 0.80 -4.24 16.36
C SER A 174 1.38 -3.88 14.99
N ALA A 175 1.52 -2.59 14.72
CA ALA A 175 2.15 -2.10 13.51
C ALA A 175 3.69 -2.15 13.52
N SER A 176 4.33 -2.86 14.46
CA SER A 176 5.78 -3.07 14.42
C SER A 176 6.19 -3.90 13.22
N PHE A 177 7.33 -3.62 12.61
CA PHE A 177 7.83 -4.43 11.48
C PHE A 177 8.03 -5.90 11.86
N THR A 178 8.27 -6.20 13.13
CA THR A 178 8.37 -7.58 13.62
C THR A 178 7.02 -8.30 13.60
N ASP A 179 5.96 -7.67 14.10
CA ASP A 179 4.63 -8.26 14.13
C ASP A 179 4.05 -8.40 12.72
N LEU A 180 4.17 -7.36 11.89
CA LEU A 180 3.75 -7.37 10.48
C LEU A 180 4.52 -8.43 9.68
N GLY A 181 5.84 -8.52 9.84
CA GLY A 181 6.65 -9.55 9.19
C GLY A 181 6.30 -10.97 9.66
N THR A 182 5.96 -11.14 10.94
CA THR A 182 5.44 -12.41 11.46
C THR A 182 4.11 -12.78 10.81
N ALA A 183 3.23 -11.79 10.59
CA ALA A 183 1.96 -11.99 9.88
C ALA A 183 2.18 -12.37 8.41
N VAL A 184 3.17 -11.80 7.71
CA VAL A 184 3.57 -12.20 6.35
C VAL A 184 3.99 -13.68 6.33
N ASN A 185 4.88 -14.09 7.24
CA ASN A 185 5.29 -15.50 7.36
C ASN A 185 4.08 -16.42 7.60
N THR A 186 3.15 -16.00 8.44
CA THR A 186 1.91 -16.75 8.72
C THR A 186 1.00 -16.85 7.48
N ALA A 187 0.84 -15.76 6.72
CA ALA A 187 0.07 -15.78 5.48
C ALA A 187 0.62 -16.81 4.48
N VAL A 188 1.95 -16.85 4.31
CA VAL A 188 2.64 -17.82 3.45
C VAL A 188 2.48 -19.24 3.99
N ASN A 189 2.65 -19.46 5.28
CA ASN A 189 2.49 -20.78 5.92
C ASN A 189 1.04 -21.31 5.83
N LEU A 190 0.05 -20.44 5.77
CA LEU A 190 -1.35 -20.79 5.53
C LEU A 190 -1.67 -21.01 4.04
N GLY A 191 -0.67 -20.91 3.16
CA GLY A 191 -0.75 -21.27 1.75
C GLY A 191 -1.18 -20.13 0.83
N ALA A 192 -1.02 -18.86 1.24
CA ALA A 192 -1.23 -17.74 0.34
C ALA A 192 -0.22 -17.76 -0.82
N GLU A 193 -0.69 -17.54 -2.03
CA GLU A 193 0.13 -17.43 -3.24
C GLU A 193 0.50 -15.98 -3.56
N VAL A 194 -0.28 -15.05 -3.02
CA VAL A 194 -0.06 -13.60 -3.11
C VAL A 194 -0.25 -13.03 -1.71
N VAL A 195 0.64 -12.11 -1.29
CA VAL A 195 0.52 -11.36 -0.03
C VAL A 195 0.57 -9.88 -0.35
N SER A 196 -0.47 -9.16 0.02
CA SER A 196 -0.58 -7.70 -0.13
C SER A 196 -0.33 -7.01 1.19
N ASN A 197 0.45 -5.92 1.16
CA ASN A 197 0.89 -5.16 2.32
C ASN A 197 0.77 -3.65 2.02
N SER A 198 -0.23 -2.99 2.58
CA SER A 198 -0.54 -1.58 2.32
C SER A 198 -0.05 -0.67 3.45
N TYR A 199 1.21 -0.85 3.83
CA TYR A 199 1.84 -0.10 4.92
C TYR A 199 3.32 0.15 4.67
N GLY A 200 3.84 1.16 5.36
CA GLY A 200 5.27 1.46 5.33
C GLY A 200 5.71 2.35 6.48
N GLY A 201 7.01 2.50 6.60
CA GLY A 201 7.63 3.41 7.55
C GLY A 201 9.10 3.64 7.21
N SER A 202 9.75 4.50 8.00
CA SER A 202 11.12 4.89 7.73
C SER A 202 12.07 3.71 7.63
N GLU A 203 12.94 3.74 6.62
CA GLU A 203 14.04 2.78 6.50
C GLU A 203 14.95 2.79 7.74
N PHE A 204 15.61 1.68 8.04
CA PHE A 204 16.48 1.53 9.19
C PHE A 204 17.65 0.56 8.93
N SER A 205 18.73 0.67 9.68
CA SER A 205 19.97 -0.09 9.44
C SER A 205 19.83 -1.62 9.54
N GLY A 206 18.77 -2.14 10.17
CA GLY A 206 18.49 -3.57 10.33
C GLY A 206 17.64 -4.19 9.23
N GLU A 207 17.12 -3.41 8.28
CA GLU A 207 16.13 -3.88 7.31
C GLU A 207 16.66 -4.94 6.35
N ALA A 208 17.96 -4.96 6.04
CA ALA A 208 18.57 -6.02 5.24
C ALA A 208 18.48 -7.41 5.90
N SER A 209 18.43 -7.47 7.22
CA SER A 209 18.16 -8.71 7.96
C SER A 209 16.67 -9.02 8.00
N ALA A 210 15.85 -8.00 8.23
CA ALA A 210 14.39 -8.12 8.30
C ALA A 210 13.79 -8.56 6.97
N GLU A 211 14.28 -8.05 5.82
CA GLU A 211 13.80 -8.49 4.51
C GLU A 211 14.03 -9.99 4.26
N GLY A 212 15.21 -10.50 4.65
CA GLY A 212 15.52 -11.94 4.53
C GLY A 212 14.67 -12.81 5.43
N GLN A 213 14.33 -12.31 6.61
CA GLN A 213 13.53 -13.04 7.61
C GLN A 213 12.04 -13.12 7.28
N TYR A 214 11.48 -12.03 6.69
CA TYR A 214 10.04 -11.87 6.58
C TYR A 214 9.51 -11.85 5.14
N PHE A 215 10.32 -11.51 4.15
CA PHE A 215 9.84 -11.31 2.77
C PHE A 215 10.50 -12.26 1.76
N ASN A 216 11.50 -13.02 2.13
CA ASN A 216 12.17 -13.97 1.23
C ASN A 216 11.38 -15.28 1.13
N HIS A 217 10.32 -15.30 0.34
CA HIS A 217 9.46 -16.45 0.10
C HIS A 217 9.39 -16.80 -1.39
N PRO A 218 10.36 -17.54 -1.92
CA PRO A 218 10.37 -17.94 -3.33
C PRO A 218 9.09 -18.66 -3.74
N GLY A 219 8.47 -18.20 -4.82
CA GLY A 219 7.22 -18.75 -5.34
C GLY A 219 5.95 -18.07 -4.82
N VAL A 220 6.06 -17.15 -3.86
CA VAL A 220 4.95 -16.30 -3.39
C VAL A 220 5.15 -14.87 -3.90
N ALA A 221 4.14 -14.28 -4.49
CA ALA A 221 4.17 -12.89 -4.91
C ALA A 221 3.85 -11.98 -3.70
N ILE A 222 4.81 -11.18 -3.27
CA ILE A 222 4.61 -10.22 -2.17
C ILE A 222 4.61 -8.81 -2.75
N THR A 223 3.50 -8.11 -2.60
CA THR A 223 3.36 -6.70 -3.00
C THR A 223 3.37 -5.80 -1.77
N VAL A 224 3.96 -4.62 -1.92
CA VAL A 224 4.05 -3.61 -0.84
C VAL A 224 3.80 -2.24 -1.45
N SER A 225 2.94 -1.43 -0.84
CA SER A 225 2.76 -0.03 -1.21
C SER A 225 4.07 0.74 -1.02
N SER A 226 4.42 1.60 -1.99
CA SER A 226 5.70 2.33 -1.99
C SER A 226 5.75 3.48 -1.00
N GLY A 227 4.62 3.87 -0.42
CA GLY A 227 4.45 5.00 0.47
C GLY A 227 3.63 6.13 -0.14
N ASP A 228 3.16 7.03 0.73
CA ASP A 228 2.22 8.11 0.40
C ASP A 228 2.74 9.50 0.82
N SER A 229 4.05 9.64 0.94
CA SER A 229 4.71 10.88 1.40
C SER A 229 5.49 11.59 0.29
N GLY A 230 5.27 11.22 -0.97
CA GLY A 230 6.03 11.71 -2.12
C GLY A 230 7.40 11.07 -2.22
N TYR A 231 8.37 11.81 -2.79
CA TYR A 231 9.72 11.28 -2.97
C TYR A 231 10.33 10.86 -1.64
N GLY A 232 10.69 9.61 -1.56
CA GLY A 232 11.23 8.95 -0.37
C GLY A 232 10.95 7.45 -0.45
N VAL A 233 11.72 6.67 0.29
CA VAL A 233 11.61 5.20 0.32
C VAL A 233 11.21 4.75 1.70
N GLU A 234 10.28 3.80 1.75
CA GLU A 234 9.79 3.19 2.97
C GLU A 234 10.17 1.71 3.02
N PHE A 235 10.31 1.15 4.23
CA PHE A 235 10.34 -0.29 4.46
C PHE A 235 8.92 -0.75 4.79
N PRO A 236 8.42 -1.88 4.25
CA PRO A 236 9.16 -2.93 3.53
C PRO A 236 9.23 -2.80 1.99
N ALA A 237 8.74 -1.72 1.37
CA ALA A 237 8.82 -1.51 -0.07
C ALA A 237 10.27 -1.52 -0.61
N ALA A 238 11.24 -1.11 0.22
CA ALA A 238 12.67 -1.18 -0.09
C ALA A 238 13.21 -2.60 -0.26
N SER A 239 12.52 -3.63 0.24
CA SER A 239 13.00 -5.01 0.15
C SER A 239 13.17 -5.46 -1.31
N ARG A 240 14.24 -6.21 -1.57
CA ARG A 240 14.50 -6.83 -2.89
C ARG A 240 13.66 -8.08 -3.16
N TYR A 241 12.91 -8.55 -2.17
CA TYR A 241 12.05 -9.73 -2.26
C TYR A 241 10.59 -9.40 -2.50
N VAL A 242 10.25 -8.11 -2.63
CA VAL A 242 8.88 -7.66 -2.85
C VAL A 242 8.76 -6.90 -4.18
N THR A 243 7.54 -6.78 -4.68
CA THR A 243 7.17 -5.84 -5.73
C THR A 243 6.64 -4.57 -5.07
N ALA A 244 7.39 -3.48 -5.16
CA ALA A 244 6.98 -2.18 -4.65
C ALA A 244 6.00 -1.52 -5.63
N VAL A 245 4.80 -1.19 -5.13
CA VAL A 245 3.70 -0.65 -5.94
C VAL A 245 3.55 0.85 -5.65
N GLY A 246 3.85 1.67 -6.66
CA GLY A 246 3.65 3.12 -6.63
C GLY A 246 2.21 3.53 -6.93
N GLY A 247 1.93 4.83 -6.76
CA GLY A 247 0.61 5.41 -6.94
C GLY A 247 0.45 6.19 -8.24
N THR A 248 -0.74 6.11 -8.83
CA THR A 248 -1.14 6.91 -9.99
C THR A 248 -2.47 7.63 -9.76
N SER A 249 -2.67 8.72 -10.53
CA SER A 249 -3.96 9.37 -10.74
C SER A 249 -4.60 8.78 -11.99
N LEU A 250 -5.74 8.08 -11.85
CA LEU A 250 -6.44 7.40 -12.93
C LEU A 250 -7.75 8.12 -13.27
N LYS A 251 -7.96 8.48 -14.55
CA LYS A 251 -9.15 9.21 -15.01
C LYS A 251 -9.69 8.63 -16.30
N LYS A 252 -11.02 8.66 -16.50
CA LYS A 252 -11.64 8.35 -17.79
C LYS A 252 -11.15 9.33 -18.86
N ALA A 253 -10.89 8.82 -20.06
CA ALA A 253 -10.40 9.62 -21.18
C ALA A 253 -10.96 9.13 -22.53
N SER A 254 -11.07 10.05 -23.51
CA SER A 254 -11.55 9.75 -24.87
C SER A 254 -10.39 9.27 -25.76
N ASN A 255 -9.70 8.20 -25.35
CA ASN A 255 -8.65 7.55 -26.12
C ASN A 255 -8.95 6.05 -26.29
N THR A 256 -8.13 5.31 -27.04
CA THR A 256 -8.35 3.87 -27.31
C THR A 256 -8.39 3.02 -26.03
N ARG A 257 -7.63 3.38 -24.98
CA ARG A 257 -7.66 2.72 -23.67
C ARG A 257 -8.96 3.05 -22.90
N GLY A 258 -9.58 4.20 -23.18
CA GLY A 258 -10.70 4.75 -22.38
C GLY A 258 -10.26 5.41 -21.06
N TRP A 259 -8.97 5.42 -20.79
CA TRP A 259 -8.38 5.89 -19.53
C TRP A 259 -7.10 6.67 -19.77
N SER A 260 -6.82 7.66 -18.91
CA SER A 260 -5.52 8.32 -18.77
C SER A 260 -4.99 8.09 -17.36
N GLU A 261 -3.67 7.95 -17.25
CA GLU A 261 -3.03 7.63 -15.98
C GLU A 261 -1.69 8.37 -15.91
N THR A 262 -1.44 9.02 -14.79
CA THR A 262 -0.21 9.77 -14.53
C THR A 262 0.31 9.43 -13.14
N ALA A 263 1.61 9.55 -12.91
CA ALA A 263 2.15 9.37 -11.58
C ALA A 263 1.49 10.34 -10.57
N TRP A 264 1.10 9.82 -9.43
CA TRP A 264 0.62 10.62 -8.31
C TRP A 264 1.81 11.22 -7.55
N SER A 265 1.78 12.53 -7.27
CA SER A 265 2.88 13.21 -6.58
C SER A 265 3.05 12.77 -5.12
N GLY A 266 2.03 12.15 -4.51
CA GLY A 266 2.09 11.55 -3.19
C GLY A 266 2.76 10.19 -3.15
N ALA A 267 2.91 9.49 -4.29
CA ALA A 267 3.47 8.15 -4.32
C ALA A 267 4.94 8.12 -3.91
N GLY A 268 5.30 7.17 -3.04
CA GLY A 268 6.68 6.91 -2.63
C GLY A 268 7.54 6.44 -3.80
N SER A 269 8.75 6.97 -3.90
CA SER A 269 9.74 6.58 -4.91
C SER A 269 11.14 7.05 -4.51
N GLY A 270 12.17 6.41 -4.99
CA GLY A 270 13.55 6.86 -4.72
C GLY A 270 14.54 5.72 -4.57
N CYS A 271 15.71 6.05 -4.04
CA CYS A 271 16.81 5.12 -3.77
C CYS A 271 16.82 4.72 -2.30
N SER A 272 16.77 3.42 -2.00
CA SER A 272 16.95 2.93 -0.62
C SER A 272 18.28 3.39 -0.04
N ALA A 273 18.28 3.70 1.26
CA ALA A 273 19.50 4.03 1.99
C ALA A 273 20.29 2.79 2.43
N TYR A 274 19.65 1.61 2.50
CA TYR A 274 20.24 0.42 3.11
C TYR A 274 20.27 -0.80 2.19
N ILE A 275 19.24 -1.03 1.37
CA ILE A 275 19.10 -2.26 0.59
C ILE A 275 19.96 -2.21 -0.69
N THR A 276 20.77 -3.23 -0.87
CA THR A 276 21.58 -3.40 -2.08
C THR A 276 20.70 -3.57 -3.31
N LYS A 277 21.06 -2.92 -4.42
CA LYS A 277 20.34 -3.06 -5.70
C LYS A 277 20.32 -4.53 -6.14
N PRO A 278 19.15 -5.13 -6.39
CA PRO A 278 19.07 -6.47 -6.91
C PRO A 278 19.52 -6.52 -8.37
N SER A 279 20.03 -7.67 -8.82
CA SER A 279 20.58 -7.83 -10.16
C SER A 279 19.57 -7.64 -11.30
N TRP A 280 18.28 -7.76 -11.02
CA TRP A 280 17.20 -7.53 -11.98
C TRP A 280 16.87 -6.05 -12.19
N GLN A 281 17.31 -5.14 -11.31
CA GLN A 281 17.20 -3.69 -11.52
C GLN A 281 18.41 -3.17 -12.29
N THR A 282 18.19 -2.65 -13.49
CA THR A 282 19.25 -2.19 -14.41
C THR A 282 19.31 -0.67 -14.55
N ASP A 283 18.46 0.08 -13.85
CA ASP A 283 18.50 1.54 -13.87
C ASP A 283 19.83 2.08 -13.32
N SER A 284 20.29 3.19 -13.88
CA SER A 284 21.54 3.86 -13.47
C SER A 284 21.29 5.01 -12.46
N GLY A 285 20.02 5.31 -12.15
CA GLY A 285 19.65 6.45 -11.31
C GLY A 285 20.01 6.28 -9.85
N CYS A 286 20.03 5.04 -9.34
CA CYS A 286 20.35 4.72 -7.95
C CYS A 286 21.51 3.73 -7.86
N GLY A 287 22.33 3.86 -6.82
CA GLY A 287 23.37 2.87 -6.48
C GLY A 287 22.84 1.71 -5.63
N ARG A 288 21.61 1.80 -5.13
CA ARG A 288 20.92 0.83 -4.29
C ARG A 288 19.54 0.50 -4.87
N ARG A 289 18.74 -0.32 -4.15
CA ARG A 289 17.36 -0.67 -4.53
C ARG A 289 16.57 0.59 -4.87
N THR A 290 15.95 0.60 -6.04
CA THR A 290 15.09 1.68 -6.52
C THR A 290 13.61 1.31 -6.35
N VAL A 291 12.80 2.21 -5.82
CA VAL A 291 11.36 2.08 -5.58
C VAL A 291 10.64 3.18 -6.40
N ALA A 292 9.49 2.96 -7.11
CA ALA A 292 8.66 1.77 -7.17
C ALA A 292 8.97 0.91 -8.41
N ASP A 293 8.46 -0.34 -8.42
CA ASP A 293 8.65 -1.28 -9.54
C ASP A 293 7.51 -1.19 -10.56
N VAL A 294 6.29 -1.09 -10.06
CA VAL A 294 5.02 -0.96 -10.80
C VAL A 294 4.16 0.09 -10.12
N SER A 295 3.05 0.48 -10.76
CA SER A 295 2.12 1.46 -10.18
C SER A 295 0.68 1.14 -10.54
N ALA A 296 -0.24 1.51 -9.64
CA ALA A 296 -1.68 1.45 -9.85
C ALA A 296 -2.35 2.68 -9.22
N VAL A 297 -3.65 2.86 -9.43
CA VAL A 297 -4.40 3.98 -8.85
C VAL A 297 -4.27 4.04 -7.34
N ALA A 298 -3.91 5.22 -6.82
CA ALA A 298 -3.74 5.49 -5.40
C ALA A 298 -4.06 6.94 -5.03
N ASP A 299 -4.11 7.87 -6.01
CA ASP A 299 -4.42 9.27 -5.75
C ASP A 299 -5.84 9.41 -5.16
N PRO A 300 -6.00 9.91 -3.92
CA PRO A 300 -7.32 10.08 -3.31
C PRO A 300 -8.27 10.98 -4.11
N ALA A 301 -7.75 11.90 -4.94
CA ALA A 301 -8.57 12.72 -5.83
C ALA A 301 -9.17 11.92 -7.01
N THR A 302 -8.73 10.70 -7.24
CA THR A 302 -9.25 9.76 -8.25
C THR A 302 -9.42 8.37 -7.64
N GLY A 303 -9.71 8.33 -6.36
CA GLY A 303 -9.72 7.13 -5.54
C GLY A 303 -10.84 6.13 -5.88
N VAL A 304 -10.79 5.03 -5.18
CA VAL A 304 -11.73 3.91 -5.30
C VAL A 304 -12.87 4.01 -4.30
N ALA A 305 -13.98 3.38 -4.60
CA ALA A 305 -15.09 3.24 -3.65
C ALA A 305 -14.78 2.09 -2.68
N VAL A 306 -15.02 2.31 -1.40
CA VAL A 306 -14.80 1.36 -0.29
C VAL A 306 -16.05 1.32 0.58
N TYR A 307 -16.29 0.19 1.23
CA TYR A 307 -17.29 0.04 2.29
C TYR A 307 -16.58 -0.36 3.60
N ASP A 308 -16.71 0.50 4.64
CA ASP A 308 -16.16 0.32 5.98
C ASP A 308 -17.26 0.46 7.06
#